data_deff7545e7d8eb9b8e92d9e0aaf0bd08
#
_entry.id   deff7545e7d8eb9b8e92d9e0aaf0bd08
#
_cell.length_a   1.000
_cell.length_b   1.000
_cell.length_c   1.000
_cell.angle_alpha   90.00
_cell.angle_beta   90.00
_cell.angle_gamma   90.00
#
_symmetry.space_group_name_H-M   'P 1'
#
loop_
_entity.id
_entity.type
_entity.pdbx_description
1 polymer ?
#
loop_
_entity_poly.entity_id
_entity_poly.type
_entity_poly.pdbx_seq_one_letter_code
_entity_poly.pdbx_strand_id
1 'polypeptide(L)'
;MKKKSLLGFLMILPLLLSSCTLIKKDAAVDAATEIIRLGDRTVTKGTIVSSVNQQMYQMAQLYAQFNYSYDVTDPEVIADAQNTVINAYKRDLALRAKAEELGLDQLTEEEEAQAKADAEESFQSNLDQIRESEYADSTLGEEELKAEITEHMEKEHGYTMEIALNNARDVIVEGKVKDSVIKDVTVSDEEVEAEYNTRVETAKSNYEDDASSWCSAFNNGTSTLYYTPAGVRYAKQILIKFKDEDQAAMTAASGKVTAAQAILDAEDSTEEQKTQAEADKAAAQAELDAAKAAAFANIDADADAVLADLAGGADWDTLMAEKSQDPGMASGRKTAETGYAVCENMTSFDSAFVNGLFALEKVGDVSEKIASDLYGYYIIQYTGDAVEGPVALDSVKEDLHSSLLTTRQNTVYDDTVSGWVEAADFKLDLSALKD
;
A
#
# COMPACT_ATOMS: atom_id res chain seq x y z
N MET A 1 -3.78 -21.65 -24.69
CA MET A 1 -5.15 -21.79 -24.13
C MET A 1 -5.60 -20.40 -23.69
N LYS A 2 -6.58 -19.82 -24.38
CA LYS A 2 -7.04 -18.45 -24.13
C LYS A 2 -7.88 -18.42 -22.84
N LYS A 3 -7.41 -17.73 -21.80
CA LYS A 3 -8.22 -17.40 -20.61
C LYS A 3 -9.28 -16.38 -21.02
N LYS A 4 -10.53 -16.81 -21.05
CA LYS A 4 -11.68 -15.91 -21.15
C LYS A 4 -11.86 -15.25 -19.79
N SER A 5 -11.59 -13.95 -19.70
CA SER A 5 -12.04 -13.12 -18.57
C SER A 5 -13.55 -13.00 -18.69
N LEU A 6 -14.28 -13.51 -17.71
CA LEU A 6 -15.69 -13.22 -17.53
C LEU A 6 -15.77 -11.81 -16.90
N LEU A 7 -15.89 -10.77 -17.73
CA LEU A 7 -16.43 -9.50 -17.29
C LEU A 7 -17.92 -9.72 -17.04
N GLY A 8 -18.31 -9.77 -15.78
CA GLY A 8 -19.69 -9.72 -15.36
C GLY A 8 -20.23 -8.31 -15.67
N PHE A 9 -21.01 -8.22 -16.74
CA PHE A 9 -21.82 -7.07 -17.08
C PHE A 9 -22.90 -6.94 -16.00
N LEU A 10 -22.67 -6.09 -14.99
CA LEU A 10 -23.72 -5.71 -14.05
C LEU A 10 -24.62 -4.73 -14.77
N MET A 11 -25.70 -5.22 -15.36
CA MET A 11 -26.82 -4.39 -15.79
C MET A 11 -27.29 -3.61 -14.53
N ILE A 12 -27.14 -2.30 -14.60
CA ILE A 12 -27.86 -1.38 -13.71
C ILE A 12 -29.33 -1.53 -14.10
N LEU A 13 -30.03 -2.36 -13.33
CA LEU A 13 -31.49 -2.45 -13.39
C LEU A 13 -32.00 -1.18 -12.73
N PRO A 14 -32.74 -0.29 -13.43
CA PRO A 14 -33.42 0.78 -12.75
C PRO A 14 -34.45 0.12 -11.81
N LEU A 15 -34.22 0.23 -10.51
CA LEU A 15 -35.21 -0.16 -9.49
C LEU A 15 -36.46 0.70 -9.69
N LEU A 16 -37.36 0.22 -10.54
CA LEU A 16 -38.75 0.64 -10.53
C LEU A 16 -39.36 0.14 -9.21
N LEU A 17 -39.25 0.96 -8.18
CA LEU A 17 -40.09 0.83 -7.00
C LEU A 17 -41.53 1.11 -7.42
N SER A 18 -42.24 0.07 -7.84
CA SER A 18 -43.69 0.12 -7.97
C SER A 18 -44.32 0.03 -6.59
N SER A 19 -44.39 1.15 -5.86
CA SER A 19 -45.39 1.33 -4.82
C SER A 19 -46.63 2.03 -5.44
N CYS A 20 -47.78 1.43 -5.26
CA CYS A 20 -49.04 1.98 -5.68
C CYS A 20 -49.35 3.28 -4.91
N THR A 21 -48.98 4.42 -5.45
CA THR A 21 -49.57 5.69 -5.05
C THR A 21 -50.14 6.37 -6.31
N LEU A 22 -51.36 6.82 -6.21
CA LEU A 22 -52.17 7.38 -7.30
C LEU A 22 -51.66 8.74 -7.83
N ILE A 23 -50.55 9.23 -7.31
CA ILE A 23 -49.88 10.47 -7.73
C ILE A 23 -48.45 10.09 -8.18
N LYS A 24 -48.22 10.04 -9.49
CA LYS A 24 -46.83 9.97 -9.99
C LYS A 24 -46.17 11.31 -9.67
N LYS A 25 -45.26 11.34 -8.69
CA LYS A 25 -44.35 12.46 -8.51
C LYS A 25 -43.54 12.61 -9.80
N ASP A 26 -43.43 13.84 -10.30
CA ASP A 26 -42.51 14.17 -11.40
C ASP A 26 -41.10 13.90 -10.86
N ALA A 27 -40.33 13.08 -11.58
CA ALA A 27 -38.98 12.67 -11.14
C ALA A 27 -38.03 13.87 -10.97
N ALA A 28 -38.17 14.90 -11.81
CA ALA A 28 -37.38 16.11 -11.70
C ALA A 28 -37.78 16.94 -10.46
N VAL A 29 -39.07 17.01 -10.15
CA VAL A 29 -39.57 17.70 -8.95
C VAL A 29 -39.17 16.95 -7.68
N ASP A 30 -39.18 15.60 -7.69
CA ASP A 30 -38.77 14.79 -6.57
C ASP A 30 -37.26 14.95 -6.33
N ALA A 31 -36.43 14.89 -7.36
CA ALA A 31 -34.98 15.10 -7.27
C ALA A 31 -34.61 16.53 -6.77
N ALA A 32 -35.44 17.54 -7.05
CA ALA A 32 -35.24 18.91 -6.59
C ALA A 32 -35.69 19.12 -5.12
N THR A 33 -36.26 18.10 -4.46
CA THR A 33 -36.68 18.23 -3.07
C THR A 33 -35.46 18.51 -2.17
N GLU A 34 -35.60 19.53 -1.33
CA GLU A 34 -34.56 19.97 -0.41
C GLU A 34 -34.45 18.99 0.76
N ILE A 35 -33.25 18.47 1.01
CA ILE A 35 -32.96 17.55 2.12
C ILE A 35 -32.22 18.25 3.24
N ILE A 36 -31.23 19.09 2.89
CA ILE A 36 -30.42 19.82 3.87
C ILE A 36 -30.45 21.29 3.51
N ARG A 37 -30.67 22.16 4.51
CA ARG A 37 -30.53 23.61 4.36
C ARG A 37 -29.70 24.20 5.49
N LEU A 38 -28.80 25.10 5.15
CA LEU A 38 -28.09 25.98 6.08
C LEU A 38 -28.08 27.40 5.50
N GLY A 39 -28.84 28.33 6.12
CA GLY A 39 -29.06 29.66 5.56
C GLY A 39 -29.76 29.60 4.22
N ASP A 40 -29.13 30.15 3.17
CA ASP A 40 -29.59 30.14 1.78
C ASP A 40 -29.04 28.97 0.95
N ARG A 41 -28.13 28.16 1.52
CA ARG A 41 -27.53 26.99 0.87
C ARG A 41 -28.37 25.75 1.09
N THR A 42 -28.56 24.97 0.02
CA THR A 42 -29.40 23.78 0.04
C THR A 42 -28.71 22.60 -0.64
N VAL A 43 -29.00 21.39 -0.16
CA VAL A 43 -28.65 20.12 -0.82
C VAL A 43 -29.92 19.36 -1.13
N THR A 44 -30.07 18.94 -2.39
CA THR A 44 -31.29 18.30 -2.88
C THR A 44 -31.27 16.79 -2.72
N LYS A 45 -32.43 16.15 -2.81
CA LYS A 45 -32.61 14.69 -2.84
C LYS A 45 -31.80 14.06 -3.96
N GLY A 46 -31.85 14.62 -5.18
CA GLY A 46 -31.08 14.12 -6.32
C GLY A 46 -29.59 14.09 -6.04
N THR A 47 -29.06 15.16 -5.45
CA THR A 47 -27.64 15.24 -5.05
C THR A 47 -27.27 14.17 -4.01
N ILE A 48 -28.08 14.02 -2.95
CA ILE A 48 -27.84 13.00 -1.91
C ILE A 48 -27.86 11.59 -2.51
N VAL A 49 -28.92 11.27 -3.28
CA VAL A 49 -29.08 9.93 -3.89
C VAL A 49 -27.93 9.59 -4.83
N SER A 50 -27.51 10.56 -5.67
CA SER A 50 -26.37 10.37 -6.56
C SER A 50 -25.09 10.07 -5.78
N SER A 51 -24.78 10.86 -4.74
CA SER A 51 -23.59 10.66 -3.90
C SER A 51 -23.62 9.35 -3.12
N VAL A 52 -24.80 8.93 -2.62
CA VAL A 52 -24.97 7.61 -1.94
C VAL A 52 -24.69 6.48 -2.94
N ASN A 53 -25.24 6.54 -4.14
CA ASN A 53 -25.00 5.51 -5.17
C ASN A 53 -23.52 5.43 -5.54
N GLN A 54 -22.87 6.58 -5.72
CA GLN A 54 -21.44 6.62 -6.01
C GLN A 54 -20.60 6.02 -4.88
N GLN A 55 -20.90 6.37 -3.62
CA GLN A 55 -20.21 5.81 -2.46
C GLN A 55 -20.38 4.29 -2.36
N MET A 56 -21.61 3.81 -2.50
CA MET A 56 -21.88 2.36 -2.47
C MET A 56 -21.17 1.62 -3.59
N TYR A 57 -21.13 2.20 -4.80
CA TYR A 57 -20.38 1.63 -5.92
C TYR A 57 -18.89 1.53 -5.62
N GLN A 58 -18.28 2.60 -5.11
CA GLN A 58 -16.85 2.60 -4.73
C GLN A 58 -16.55 1.55 -3.65
N MET A 59 -17.42 1.43 -2.64
CA MET A 59 -17.26 0.42 -1.60
C MET A 59 -17.40 -1.00 -2.16
N ALA A 60 -18.34 -1.24 -3.05
CA ALA A 60 -18.48 -2.53 -3.72
C ALA A 60 -17.24 -2.92 -4.52
N GLN A 61 -16.63 -1.97 -5.23
CA GLN A 61 -15.37 -2.19 -5.95
C GLN A 61 -14.21 -2.51 -4.99
N LEU A 62 -14.10 -1.76 -3.90
CA LEU A 62 -13.06 -2.00 -2.88
C LEU A 62 -13.19 -3.39 -2.26
N TYR A 63 -14.41 -3.80 -1.86
CA TYR A 63 -14.65 -5.11 -1.28
C TYR A 63 -14.38 -6.24 -2.28
N ALA A 64 -14.71 -6.04 -3.55
CA ALA A 64 -14.44 -7.01 -4.61
C ALA A 64 -12.94 -7.28 -4.82
N GLN A 65 -12.07 -6.28 -4.61
CA GLN A 65 -10.60 -6.46 -4.68
C GLN A 65 -10.08 -7.46 -3.64
N PHE A 66 -10.77 -7.56 -2.49
CA PHE A 66 -10.43 -8.48 -1.41
C PHE A 66 -11.28 -9.76 -1.40
N ASN A 67 -12.05 -10.03 -2.48
CA ASN A 67 -13.00 -11.14 -2.59
C ASN A 67 -14.10 -11.15 -1.52
N TYR A 68 -14.48 -9.98 -1.01
CA TYR A 68 -15.65 -9.80 -0.15
C TYR A 68 -16.85 -9.33 -0.97
N SER A 69 -18.08 -9.68 -0.51
CA SER A 69 -19.31 -9.14 -1.06
C SER A 69 -19.75 -7.89 -0.30
N TYR A 70 -20.24 -6.90 -1.03
CA TYR A 70 -20.87 -5.69 -0.48
C TYR A 70 -22.27 -5.60 -1.04
N ASP A 71 -23.28 -5.83 -0.19
CA ASP A 71 -24.68 -5.86 -0.63
C ASP A 71 -25.26 -4.44 -0.68
N VAL A 72 -25.27 -3.87 -1.88
CA VAL A 72 -25.84 -2.53 -2.13
C VAL A 72 -27.37 -2.45 -1.99
N THR A 73 -28.05 -3.57 -1.75
CA THR A 73 -29.50 -3.63 -1.54
C THR A 73 -29.88 -3.78 -0.08
N ASP A 74 -28.91 -3.97 0.81
CA ASP A 74 -29.13 -4.08 2.25
C ASP A 74 -29.56 -2.71 2.81
N PRO A 75 -30.74 -2.63 3.49
CA PRO A 75 -31.21 -1.39 4.09
C PRO A 75 -30.28 -0.77 5.12
N GLU A 76 -29.49 -1.55 5.86
CA GLU A 76 -28.51 -1.03 6.82
C GLU A 76 -27.33 -0.38 6.08
N VAL A 77 -26.83 -1.03 5.03
CA VAL A 77 -25.76 -0.49 4.17
C VAL A 77 -26.19 0.83 3.51
N ILE A 78 -27.44 0.87 3.00
CA ILE A 78 -28.00 2.08 2.40
C ILE A 78 -28.12 3.21 3.45
N ALA A 79 -28.62 2.89 4.65
CA ALA A 79 -28.77 3.87 5.72
C ALA A 79 -27.42 4.43 6.19
N ASP A 80 -26.40 3.59 6.30
CA ASP A 80 -25.03 4.00 6.67
C ASP A 80 -24.40 4.90 5.58
N ALA A 81 -24.57 4.55 4.31
CA ALA A 81 -24.12 5.37 3.19
C ALA A 81 -24.86 6.73 3.17
N GLN A 82 -26.19 6.74 3.40
CA GLN A 82 -26.95 7.98 3.51
C GLN A 82 -26.46 8.86 4.66
N ASN A 83 -26.23 8.30 5.84
CA ASN A 83 -25.73 9.03 6.99
C ASN A 83 -24.34 9.62 6.73
N THR A 84 -23.46 8.87 6.10
CA THR A 84 -22.11 9.32 5.73
C THR A 84 -22.18 10.51 4.76
N VAL A 85 -22.99 10.40 3.71
CA VAL A 85 -23.16 11.45 2.70
C VAL A 85 -23.81 12.71 3.32
N ILE A 86 -24.88 12.54 4.15
CA ILE A 86 -25.51 13.67 4.83
C ILE A 86 -24.52 14.40 5.75
N ASN A 87 -23.70 13.67 6.50
CA ASN A 87 -22.71 14.30 7.37
C ASN A 87 -21.61 15.00 6.57
N ALA A 88 -21.20 14.46 5.42
CA ALA A 88 -20.25 15.11 4.53
C ALA A 88 -20.80 16.45 4.00
N TYR A 89 -22.07 16.49 3.55
CA TYR A 89 -22.69 17.73 3.11
C TYR A 89 -22.93 18.74 4.23
N LYS A 90 -23.26 18.28 5.44
CA LYS A 90 -23.34 19.19 6.60
C LYS A 90 -21.98 19.82 6.90
N ARG A 91 -20.89 19.03 6.83
CA ARG A 91 -19.53 19.53 7.00
C ARG A 91 -19.17 20.56 5.93
N ASP A 92 -19.43 20.27 4.65
CA ASP A 92 -19.18 21.19 3.55
C ASP A 92 -19.96 22.50 3.70
N LEU A 93 -21.26 22.43 3.98
CA LEU A 93 -22.08 23.64 4.19
C LEU A 93 -21.60 24.49 5.37
N ALA A 94 -21.20 23.84 6.48
CA ALA A 94 -20.68 24.55 7.63
C ALA A 94 -19.32 25.22 7.32
N LEU A 95 -18.44 24.52 6.60
CA LEU A 95 -17.14 25.07 6.15
C LEU A 95 -17.34 26.29 5.24
N ARG A 96 -18.22 26.19 4.24
CA ARG A 96 -18.52 27.31 3.32
C ARG A 96 -19.12 28.51 4.05
N ALA A 97 -20.05 28.26 4.98
CA ALA A 97 -20.62 29.33 5.80
C ALA A 97 -19.54 30.00 6.67
N LYS A 98 -18.60 29.21 7.21
CA LYS A 98 -17.51 29.74 8.03
C LYS A 98 -16.46 30.47 7.19
N ALA A 99 -16.15 29.98 6.00
CA ALA A 99 -15.27 30.65 5.06
C ALA A 99 -15.78 32.05 4.73
N GLU A 100 -17.08 32.19 4.46
CA GLU A 100 -17.73 33.48 4.20
C GLU A 100 -17.72 34.40 5.43
N GLU A 101 -18.05 33.86 6.62
CA GLU A 101 -17.97 34.61 7.89
C GLU A 101 -16.56 35.17 8.14
N LEU A 102 -15.53 34.41 7.80
CA LEU A 102 -14.12 34.78 7.96
C LEU A 102 -13.57 35.61 6.78
N GLY A 103 -14.32 35.79 5.70
CA GLY A 103 -13.88 36.47 4.48
C GLY A 103 -12.79 35.71 3.70
N LEU A 104 -12.78 34.37 3.83
CA LEU A 104 -11.82 33.48 3.17
C LEU A 104 -12.38 32.83 1.89
N ASP A 105 -13.64 33.06 1.58
CA ASP A 105 -14.35 32.53 0.41
C ASP A 105 -13.95 33.19 -0.90
N GLN A 106 -13.29 34.36 -0.86
CA GLN A 106 -12.85 35.09 -2.04
C GLN A 106 -11.44 34.64 -2.44
N LEU A 107 -11.26 34.20 -3.70
CA LEU A 107 -9.97 33.83 -4.24
C LEU A 107 -9.26 35.05 -4.84
N THR A 108 -7.95 35.10 -4.70
CA THR A 108 -7.08 36.04 -5.41
C THR A 108 -6.93 35.62 -6.88
N GLU A 109 -6.38 36.50 -7.74
CA GLU A 109 -6.10 36.18 -9.14
C GLU A 109 -5.14 34.95 -9.27
N GLU A 110 -4.19 34.81 -8.36
CA GLU A 110 -3.25 33.67 -8.33
C GLU A 110 -3.95 32.37 -7.93
N GLU A 111 -4.78 32.41 -6.90
CA GLU A 111 -5.59 31.27 -6.45
C GLU A 111 -6.62 30.83 -7.52
N GLU A 112 -7.22 31.79 -8.27
CA GLU A 112 -8.09 31.47 -9.39
C GLU A 112 -7.34 30.84 -10.57
N ALA A 113 -6.10 31.27 -10.82
CA ALA A 113 -5.26 30.66 -11.84
C ALA A 113 -4.86 29.23 -11.43
N GLN A 114 -4.54 29.02 -10.15
CA GLN A 114 -4.26 27.69 -9.59
C GLN A 114 -5.49 26.78 -9.69
N ALA A 115 -6.67 27.25 -9.27
CA ALA A 115 -7.91 26.48 -9.37
C ALA A 115 -8.22 26.03 -10.81
N LYS A 116 -7.92 26.88 -11.80
CA LYS A 116 -8.08 26.50 -13.21
C LYS A 116 -7.10 25.41 -13.64
N ALA A 117 -5.84 25.53 -13.25
CA ALA A 117 -4.83 24.53 -13.56
C ALA A 117 -5.17 23.17 -12.92
N ASP A 118 -5.56 23.16 -11.65
CA ASP A 118 -5.95 21.96 -10.92
C ASP A 118 -7.21 21.31 -11.50
N ALA A 119 -8.17 22.13 -11.92
CA ALA A 119 -9.39 21.66 -12.60
C ALA A 119 -9.09 21.02 -13.95
N GLU A 120 -8.20 21.64 -14.75
CA GLU A 120 -7.77 21.09 -16.04
C GLU A 120 -7.04 19.76 -15.87
N GLU A 121 -6.13 19.66 -14.89
CA GLU A 121 -5.41 18.42 -14.56
C GLU A 121 -6.36 17.32 -14.09
N SER A 122 -7.27 17.64 -13.15
CA SER A 122 -8.27 16.69 -12.66
C SER A 122 -9.20 16.22 -13.76
N PHE A 123 -9.68 17.14 -14.62
CA PHE A 123 -10.55 16.81 -15.73
C PHE A 123 -9.84 15.91 -16.75
N GLN A 124 -8.59 16.20 -17.09
CA GLN A 124 -7.81 15.39 -17.99
C GLN A 124 -7.53 13.99 -17.40
N SER A 125 -7.21 13.90 -16.11
CA SER A 125 -7.00 12.61 -15.42
C SER A 125 -8.24 11.72 -15.48
N ASN A 126 -9.44 12.30 -15.28
CA ASN A 126 -10.70 11.56 -15.42
C ASN A 126 -10.94 11.08 -16.86
N LEU A 127 -10.64 11.93 -17.87
CA LEU A 127 -10.70 11.52 -19.28
C LEU A 127 -9.80 10.33 -19.57
N ASP A 128 -8.56 10.37 -19.08
CA ASP A 128 -7.57 9.30 -19.29
C ASP A 128 -8.01 7.99 -18.62
N GLN A 129 -8.56 8.09 -17.41
CA GLN A 129 -9.07 6.92 -16.68
C GLN A 129 -10.26 6.25 -17.39
N ILE A 130 -11.21 7.04 -17.88
CA ILE A 130 -12.36 6.51 -18.65
C ILE A 130 -11.87 5.93 -19.98
N ARG A 131 -10.92 6.59 -20.65
CA ARG A 131 -10.29 6.07 -21.87
C ARG A 131 -9.69 4.67 -21.65
N GLU A 132 -8.92 4.51 -20.59
CA GLU A 132 -8.26 3.24 -20.28
C GLU A 132 -9.26 2.14 -19.88
N SER A 133 -10.30 2.50 -19.12
CA SER A 133 -11.24 1.51 -18.59
C SER A 133 -12.33 1.10 -19.58
N GLU A 134 -12.85 2.04 -20.39
CA GLU A 134 -14.04 1.82 -21.19
C GLU A 134 -13.79 1.93 -22.71
N TYR A 135 -12.75 2.66 -23.13
CA TYR A 135 -12.46 2.96 -24.54
C TYR A 135 -11.09 2.41 -24.99
N ALA A 136 -10.48 1.47 -24.25
CA ALA A 136 -9.16 0.93 -24.57
C ALA A 136 -9.04 0.34 -25.99
N ASP A 137 -10.12 -0.24 -26.51
CA ASP A 137 -10.20 -0.84 -27.85
C ASP A 137 -10.82 0.09 -28.91
N SER A 138 -11.00 1.39 -28.59
CA SER A 138 -11.61 2.36 -29.52
C SER A 138 -10.72 2.58 -30.76
N THR A 139 -11.35 2.66 -31.92
CA THR A 139 -10.70 2.94 -33.21
C THR A 139 -10.90 4.39 -33.68
N LEU A 140 -11.51 5.21 -32.85
CA LEU A 140 -11.76 6.64 -33.14
C LEU A 140 -10.45 7.43 -33.19
N GLY A 141 -10.45 8.52 -33.96
CA GLY A 141 -9.36 9.48 -33.90
C GLY A 141 -9.30 10.18 -32.53
N GLU A 142 -8.13 10.69 -32.15
CA GLU A 142 -7.86 11.21 -30.79
C GLU A 142 -8.85 12.34 -30.39
N GLU A 143 -9.12 13.28 -31.28
CA GLU A 143 -10.06 14.39 -31.02
C GLU A 143 -11.52 13.91 -30.92
N GLU A 144 -11.91 12.95 -31.77
CA GLU A 144 -13.25 12.37 -31.75
C GLU A 144 -13.47 11.54 -30.49
N LEU A 145 -12.47 10.73 -30.11
CA LEU A 145 -12.49 9.95 -28.88
C LEU A 145 -12.58 10.84 -27.64
N LYS A 146 -11.78 11.90 -27.58
CA LYS A 146 -11.84 12.87 -26.48
C LYS A 146 -13.21 13.53 -26.37
N ALA A 147 -13.82 13.90 -27.49
CA ALA A 147 -15.18 14.51 -27.50
C ALA A 147 -16.23 13.51 -26.99
N GLU A 148 -16.15 12.24 -27.42
CA GLU A 148 -17.09 11.19 -27.00
C GLU A 148 -16.94 10.89 -25.50
N ILE A 149 -15.71 10.76 -24.99
CA ILE A 149 -15.47 10.53 -23.55
C ILE A 149 -15.97 11.75 -22.74
N THR A 150 -15.74 12.98 -23.21
CA THR A 150 -16.25 14.18 -22.54
C THR A 150 -17.79 14.15 -22.45
N GLU A 151 -18.47 13.83 -23.56
CA GLU A 151 -19.93 13.70 -23.57
C GLU A 151 -20.43 12.59 -22.65
N HIS A 152 -19.71 11.46 -22.60
CA HIS A 152 -19.97 10.34 -21.68
C HIS A 152 -19.84 10.78 -20.21
N MET A 153 -18.75 11.47 -19.86
CA MET A 153 -18.55 12.03 -18.51
C MET A 153 -19.68 12.96 -18.08
N GLU A 154 -20.10 13.84 -18.98
CA GLU A 154 -21.18 14.79 -18.68
C GLU A 154 -22.53 14.08 -18.49
N LYS A 155 -22.84 13.10 -19.35
CA LYS A 155 -24.16 12.44 -19.36
C LYS A 155 -24.31 11.37 -18.29
N GLU A 156 -23.29 10.52 -18.14
CA GLU A 156 -23.39 9.36 -17.26
C GLU A 156 -22.89 9.68 -15.84
N HIS A 157 -21.88 10.55 -15.70
CA HIS A 157 -21.28 10.91 -14.41
C HIS A 157 -21.63 12.31 -13.94
N GLY A 158 -22.24 13.15 -14.79
CA GLY A 158 -22.56 14.54 -14.47
C GLY A 158 -21.32 15.39 -14.18
N TYR A 159 -20.11 14.95 -14.60
CA TYR A 159 -18.86 15.64 -14.33
C TYR A 159 -18.48 16.54 -15.49
N THR A 160 -18.46 17.84 -15.25
CA THR A 160 -18.15 18.88 -16.24
C THR A 160 -16.91 19.66 -15.82
N MET A 161 -16.30 20.39 -16.76
CA MET A 161 -15.20 21.31 -16.44
C MET A 161 -15.60 22.36 -15.38
N GLU A 162 -16.87 22.83 -15.41
CA GLU A 162 -17.38 23.77 -14.41
C GLU A 162 -17.38 23.14 -12.99
N ILE A 163 -17.81 21.88 -12.88
CA ILE A 163 -17.77 21.15 -11.61
C ILE A 163 -16.33 20.95 -11.15
N ALA A 164 -15.42 20.56 -12.06
CA ALA A 164 -14.00 20.44 -11.74
C ALA A 164 -13.43 21.77 -11.20
N LEU A 165 -13.76 22.89 -11.84
CA LEU A 165 -13.31 24.22 -11.41
C LEU A 165 -13.89 24.62 -10.05
N ASN A 166 -15.16 24.35 -9.80
CA ASN A 166 -15.79 24.65 -8.51
C ASN A 166 -15.17 23.79 -7.41
N ASN A 167 -14.92 22.50 -7.66
CA ASN A 167 -14.24 21.62 -6.70
C ASN A 167 -12.81 22.12 -6.38
N ALA A 168 -12.05 22.56 -7.40
CA ALA A 168 -10.71 23.11 -7.18
C ALA A 168 -10.73 24.39 -6.34
N ARG A 169 -11.71 25.29 -6.60
CA ARG A 169 -11.91 26.48 -5.76
C ARG A 169 -12.24 26.13 -4.31
N ASP A 170 -13.12 25.14 -4.12
CA ASP A 170 -13.52 24.67 -2.79
C ASP A 170 -12.32 24.11 -1.99
N VAL A 171 -11.44 23.36 -2.65
CA VAL A 171 -10.19 22.84 -2.04
C VAL A 171 -9.30 24.01 -1.56
N ILE A 172 -9.16 25.06 -2.36
CA ILE A 172 -8.37 26.24 -1.97
C ILE A 172 -9.03 26.95 -0.79
N VAL A 173 -10.35 27.16 -0.81
CA VAL A 173 -11.07 27.80 0.29
C VAL A 173 -10.99 26.97 1.57
N GLU A 174 -11.16 25.66 1.48
CA GLU A 174 -10.97 24.76 2.64
C GLU A 174 -9.56 24.84 3.19
N GLY A 175 -8.54 24.88 2.33
CA GLY A 175 -7.13 25.08 2.72
C GLY A 175 -6.95 26.37 3.50
N LYS A 176 -7.48 27.49 3.03
CA LYS A 176 -7.44 28.80 3.73
C LYS A 176 -8.13 28.74 5.10
N VAL A 177 -9.27 28.08 5.19
CA VAL A 177 -9.98 27.87 6.47
C VAL A 177 -9.13 27.02 7.41
N LYS A 178 -8.58 25.92 6.92
CA LYS A 178 -7.69 25.05 7.71
C LYS A 178 -6.50 25.84 8.23
N ASP A 179 -5.80 26.57 7.38
CA ASP A 179 -4.65 27.39 7.76
C ASP A 179 -5.02 28.43 8.83
N SER A 180 -6.20 29.05 8.73
CA SER A 180 -6.68 29.99 9.73
C SER A 180 -6.91 29.37 11.10
N VAL A 181 -7.35 28.12 11.13
CA VAL A 181 -7.62 27.35 12.35
C VAL A 181 -6.33 26.88 13.01
N ILE A 182 -5.38 26.38 12.20
CA ILE A 182 -4.18 25.72 12.71
C ILE A 182 -2.96 26.64 12.87
N LYS A 183 -3.04 27.91 12.46
CA LYS A 183 -1.91 28.86 12.44
C LYS A 183 -1.14 29.01 13.76
N ASP A 184 -1.85 28.86 14.88
CA ASP A 184 -1.27 29.02 16.22
C ASP A 184 -1.01 27.66 16.91
N VAL A 185 -1.22 26.55 16.20
CA VAL A 185 -0.95 25.20 16.71
C VAL A 185 0.54 24.93 16.68
N THR A 186 1.09 24.62 17.83
CA THR A 186 2.52 24.33 18.01
C THR A 186 2.72 23.05 18.81
N VAL A 187 3.91 22.48 18.70
CA VAL A 187 4.41 21.39 19.53
C VAL A 187 5.69 21.85 20.19
N SER A 188 5.82 21.67 21.50
CA SER A 188 7.02 22.05 22.23
C SER A 188 8.10 20.96 22.19
N ASP A 189 9.34 21.32 22.48
CA ASP A 189 10.45 20.36 22.59
C ASP A 189 10.19 19.33 23.69
N GLU A 190 9.55 19.70 24.78
CA GLU A 190 9.20 18.81 25.88
C GLU A 190 8.18 17.76 25.45
N GLU A 191 7.23 18.12 24.59
CA GLU A 191 6.24 17.18 24.03
C GLU A 191 6.89 16.21 23.04
N VAL A 192 7.84 16.68 22.23
CA VAL A 192 8.63 15.83 21.33
C VAL A 192 9.45 14.83 22.14
N GLU A 193 10.09 15.28 23.23
CA GLU A 193 10.87 14.40 24.12
C GLU A 193 9.99 13.37 24.83
N ALA A 194 8.80 13.76 25.28
CA ALA A 194 7.85 12.86 25.92
C ALA A 194 7.35 11.77 24.94
N GLU A 195 7.03 12.15 23.71
CA GLU A 195 6.64 11.20 22.67
C GLU A 195 7.80 10.30 22.26
N TYR A 196 9.01 10.86 22.12
CA TYR A 196 10.21 10.05 21.85
C TYR A 196 10.41 8.98 22.93
N ASN A 197 10.34 9.34 24.21
CA ASN A 197 10.48 8.38 25.30
C ASN A 197 9.40 7.29 25.25
N THR A 198 8.15 7.66 24.93
CA THR A 198 7.05 6.71 24.76
C THR A 198 7.33 5.74 23.61
N ARG A 199 7.84 6.22 22.48
CA ARG A 199 8.20 5.38 21.33
C ARG A 199 9.40 4.49 21.62
N VAL A 200 10.39 5.00 22.33
CA VAL A 200 11.54 4.19 22.78
C VAL A 200 11.10 3.06 23.68
N GLU A 201 10.28 3.33 24.71
CA GLU A 201 9.78 2.27 25.61
C GLU A 201 8.93 1.25 24.87
N THR A 202 8.07 1.70 23.96
CA THR A 202 7.28 0.79 23.10
C THR A 202 8.16 -0.06 22.20
N ALA A 203 9.12 0.55 21.52
CA ALA A 203 10.05 -0.17 20.64
C ALA A 203 10.94 -1.14 21.44
N LYS A 204 11.40 -0.73 22.62
CA LYS A 204 12.14 -1.58 23.52
C LYS A 204 11.33 -2.81 23.94
N SER A 205 10.07 -2.60 24.37
CA SER A 205 9.17 -3.71 24.73
C SER A 205 8.91 -4.68 23.58
N ASN A 206 8.91 -4.19 22.34
CA ASN A 206 8.64 -5.02 21.16
C ASN A 206 9.88 -5.77 20.67
N TYR A 207 11.09 -5.23 20.87
CA TYR A 207 12.28 -5.69 20.15
C TYR A 207 13.44 -6.10 21.06
N GLU A 208 13.49 -5.75 22.36
CA GLU A 208 14.63 -6.05 23.23
C GLU A 208 14.97 -7.54 23.24
N ASP A 209 13.93 -8.40 23.29
CA ASP A 209 14.05 -9.86 23.30
C ASP A 209 13.71 -10.49 21.94
N ASP A 210 13.40 -9.68 20.92
CA ASP A 210 13.01 -10.13 19.56
C ASP A 210 13.78 -9.36 18.46
N ALA A 211 15.07 -9.59 18.38
CA ALA A 211 15.94 -9.03 17.35
C ALA A 211 15.51 -9.45 15.94
N SER A 212 14.86 -10.61 15.76
CA SER A 212 14.40 -11.10 14.46
C SER A 212 13.30 -10.23 13.88
N SER A 213 12.32 -9.87 14.70
CA SER A 213 11.25 -8.93 14.28
C SER A 213 11.80 -7.54 13.99
N TRP A 214 12.78 -7.06 14.76
CA TRP A 214 13.47 -5.81 14.49
C TRP A 214 14.21 -5.82 13.15
N CYS A 215 15.01 -6.86 12.89
CA CYS A 215 15.72 -7.03 11.62
C CYS A 215 14.77 -7.06 10.43
N SER A 216 13.64 -7.75 10.57
CA SER A 216 12.60 -7.79 9.54
C SER A 216 11.99 -6.42 9.27
N ALA A 217 11.66 -5.66 10.32
CA ALA A 217 11.14 -4.29 10.19
C ALA A 217 12.17 -3.34 9.55
N PHE A 218 13.45 -3.43 9.95
CA PHE A 218 14.54 -2.65 9.37
C PHE A 218 14.71 -2.92 7.87
N ASN A 219 14.78 -4.20 7.49
CA ASN A 219 15.00 -4.63 6.11
C ASN A 219 13.83 -4.26 5.19
N ASN A 220 12.60 -4.25 5.72
CA ASN A 220 11.41 -3.83 5.00
C ASN A 220 11.26 -2.30 4.90
N GLY A 221 12.00 -1.54 5.70
CA GLY A 221 12.00 -0.08 5.67
C GLY A 221 10.65 0.56 6.00
N THR A 222 9.78 -0.13 6.75
CA THR A 222 8.37 0.25 6.95
C THR A 222 8.14 1.33 8.00
N SER A 223 9.10 1.55 8.92
CA SER A 223 8.94 2.53 10.00
C SER A 223 10.28 2.98 10.58
N THR A 224 10.28 4.15 11.26
CA THR A 224 11.40 4.57 12.10
C THR A 224 11.46 3.67 13.33
N LEU A 225 12.60 3.04 13.56
CA LEU A 225 12.85 2.18 14.70
C LEU A 225 13.52 3.00 15.82
N TYR A 226 12.86 3.10 16.98
CA TYR A 226 13.32 3.95 18.09
C TYR A 226 14.24 3.22 19.09
N TYR A 227 14.37 1.90 18.96
CA TYR A 227 15.25 1.07 19.79
C TYR A 227 15.87 -0.02 18.93
N THR A 228 17.14 -0.31 19.15
CA THR A 228 17.89 -1.36 18.48
C THR A 228 18.22 -2.45 19.49
N PRO A 229 17.83 -3.71 19.29
CA PRO A 229 18.18 -4.81 20.19
C PRO A 229 19.66 -5.22 20.04
N ALA A 230 20.15 -5.96 21.02
CA ALA A 230 21.48 -6.55 20.99
C ALA A 230 21.64 -7.61 19.87
N GLY A 231 22.86 -7.83 19.43
CA GLY A 231 23.22 -8.97 18.57
C GLY A 231 22.83 -8.80 17.10
N VAL A 232 22.52 -7.59 16.64
CA VAL A 232 22.25 -7.31 15.24
C VAL A 232 23.54 -6.93 14.51
N ARG A 233 23.80 -7.59 13.37
CA ARG A 233 24.88 -7.29 12.43
C ARG A 233 24.34 -6.79 11.11
N TYR A 234 25.13 -5.97 10.42
CA TYR A 234 24.86 -5.57 9.05
C TYR A 234 25.74 -6.35 8.08
N ALA A 235 25.14 -6.80 6.98
CA ALA A 235 25.84 -7.55 5.95
C ALA A 235 25.40 -7.15 4.55
N LYS A 236 26.37 -7.08 3.65
CA LYS A 236 26.14 -7.08 2.20
C LYS A 236 26.49 -8.43 1.63
N GLN A 237 25.93 -8.80 0.48
CA GLN A 237 26.21 -10.09 -0.14
C GLN A 237 26.30 -10.01 -1.67
N ILE A 238 27.15 -10.84 -2.23
CA ILE A 238 27.13 -11.19 -3.64
C ILE A 238 26.55 -12.59 -3.75
N LEU A 239 25.35 -12.71 -4.31
CA LEU A 239 24.70 -13.98 -4.54
C LEU A 239 24.96 -14.45 -5.98
N ILE A 240 25.53 -15.64 -6.13
CA ILE A 240 25.65 -16.35 -7.41
C ILE A 240 24.63 -17.47 -7.40
N LYS A 241 23.52 -17.24 -8.10
CA LYS A 241 22.36 -18.15 -8.12
C LYS A 241 22.59 -19.36 -9.00
N PHE A 242 21.93 -20.48 -8.64
CA PHE A 242 21.78 -21.58 -9.57
C PHE A 242 21.12 -21.13 -10.85
N LYS A 243 21.50 -21.74 -11.96
CA LYS A 243 20.83 -21.55 -13.24
C LYS A 243 19.41 -22.10 -13.18
N ASP A 244 18.49 -21.51 -13.94
CA ASP A 244 17.06 -21.92 -13.92
C ASP A 244 16.87 -23.40 -14.25
N GLU A 245 17.68 -23.95 -15.17
CA GLU A 245 17.67 -25.36 -15.56
C GLU A 245 18.10 -26.28 -14.43
N ASP A 246 19.15 -25.91 -13.67
CA ASP A 246 19.62 -26.66 -12.52
C ASP A 246 18.60 -26.60 -11.36
N GLN A 247 18.02 -25.43 -11.11
CA GLN A 247 16.95 -25.26 -10.13
C GLN A 247 15.73 -26.11 -10.47
N ALA A 248 15.35 -26.20 -11.74
CA ALA A 248 14.26 -27.05 -12.21
C ALA A 248 14.58 -28.54 -12.01
N ALA A 249 15.82 -28.96 -12.27
CA ALA A 249 16.24 -30.36 -12.07
C ALA A 249 16.21 -30.75 -10.56
N MET A 250 16.72 -29.87 -9.69
CA MET A 250 16.67 -30.09 -8.22
C MET A 250 15.23 -30.14 -7.72
N THR A 251 14.36 -29.25 -8.20
CA THR A 251 12.94 -29.22 -7.84
C THR A 251 12.22 -30.50 -8.27
N ALA A 252 12.48 -30.99 -9.48
CA ALA A 252 11.91 -32.24 -9.96
C ALA A 252 12.34 -33.45 -9.13
N ALA A 253 13.64 -33.53 -8.80
CA ALA A 253 14.17 -34.62 -7.96
C ALA A 253 13.61 -34.55 -6.52
N SER A 254 13.56 -33.36 -5.91
CA SER A 254 12.95 -33.13 -4.59
C SER A 254 11.46 -33.51 -4.58
N GLY A 255 10.72 -33.21 -5.64
CA GLY A 255 9.32 -33.64 -5.80
C GLY A 255 9.14 -35.15 -5.77
N LYS A 256 10.08 -35.93 -6.35
CA LYS A 256 10.07 -37.39 -6.27
C LYS A 256 10.33 -37.90 -4.84
N VAL A 257 11.26 -37.28 -4.11
CA VAL A 257 11.52 -37.58 -2.69
C VAL A 257 10.27 -37.36 -1.85
N THR A 258 9.62 -36.21 -2.04
CA THR A 258 8.39 -35.86 -1.33
C THR A 258 7.24 -36.81 -1.66
N ALA A 259 7.08 -37.20 -2.94
CA ALA A 259 6.05 -38.15 -3.36
C ALA A 259 6.25 -39.53 -2.73
N ALA A 260 7.50 -40.03 -2.71
CA ALA A 260 7.82 -41.30 -2.06
C ALA A 260 7.60 -41.23 -0.54
N GLN A 261 7.97 -40.12 0.11
CA GLN A 261 7.72 -39.93 1.54
C GLN A 261 6.23 -39.90 1.86
N ALA A 262 5.40 -39.28 1.03
CA ALA A 262 3.94 -39.24 1.23
C ALA A 262 3.31 -40.66 1.24
N ILE A 263 3.86 -41.59 0.45
CA ILE A 263 3.41 -43.00 0.46
C ILE A 263 3.82 -43.68 1.78
N LEU A 264 5.01 -43.37 2.30
CA LEU A 264 5.48 -43.91 3.57
C LEU A 264 4.66 -43.44 4.76
N ASP A 265 4.20 -42.20 4.70
CA ASP A 265 3.43 -41.54 5.79
C ASP A 265 1.94 -41.86 5.72
N ALA A 266 1.43 -42.39 4.61
CA ALA A 266 0.02 -42.71 4.44
C ALA A 266 -0.38 -43.95 5.29
N GLU A 267 -1.43 -43.79 6.09
CA GLU A 267 -1.91 -44.83 7.00
C GLU A 267 -2.48 -46.06 6.25
N ASP A 268 -2.99 -45.86 5.06
CA ASP A 268 -3.62 -46.89 4.20
C ASP A 268 -2.64 -47.56 3.25
N SER A 269 -1.35 -47.20 3.26
CA SER A 269 -0.31 -47.83 2.43
C SER A 269 -0.01 -49.25 2.91
N THR A 270 0.02 -50.20 1.97
CA THR A 270 0.41 -51.58 2.24
C THR A 270 1.91 -51.69 2.48
N GLU A 271 2.35 -52.78 3.12
CA GLU A 271 3.81 -53.06 3.34
C GLU A 271 4.57 -53.15 2.02
N GLU A 272 3.97 -53.66 0.98
CA GLU A 272 4.58 -53.73 -0.38
C GLU A 272 4.78 -52.30 -0.94
N GLN A 273 3.74 -51.42 -0.82
CA GLN A 273 3.85 -50.03 -1.24
C GLN A 273 4.91 -49.27 -0.46
N LYS A 274 5.00 -49.46 0.85
CA LYS A 274 6.03 -48.84 1.70
C LYS A 274 7.44 -49.34 1.32
N THR A 275 7.64 -50.63 1.11
CA THR A 275 8.92 -51.17 0.66
C THR A 275 9.35 -50.57 -0.69
N GLN A 276 8.43 -50.45 -1.63
CA GLN A 276 8.72 -49.79 -2.91
C GLN A 276 9.02 -48.30 -2.74
N ALA A 277 8.25 -47.58 -1.92
CA ALA A 277 8.46 -46.18 -1.62
C ALA A 277 9.80 -45.88 -0.95
N GLU A 278 10.30 -46.77 -0.08
CA GLU A 278 11.67 -46.68 0.49
C GLU A 278 12.75 -46.74 -0.59
N ALA A 279 12.62 -47.68 -1.54
CA ALA A 279 13.54 -47.80 -2.66
C ALA A 279 13.46 -46.58 -3.61
N ASP A 280 12.28 -46.13 -3.91
CA ASP A 280 12.03 -44.96 -4.76
C ASP A 280 12.57 -43.69 -4.11
N LYS A 281 12.36 -43.52 -2.81
CA LYS A 281 12.92 -42.41 -2.03
C LYS A 281 14.45 -42.38 -2.05
N ALA A 282 15.07 -43.54 -1.86
CA ALA A 282 16.54 -43.65 -1.89
C ALA A 282 17.08 -43.28 -3.28
N ALA A 283 16.45 -43.78 -4.34
CA ALA A 283 16.83 -43.46 -5.71
C ALA A 283 16.61 -41.95 -6.04
N ALA A 284 15.48 -41.38 -5.62
CA ALA A 284 15.18 -39.96 -5.79
C ALA A 284 16.14 -39.06 -5.00
N GLN A 285 16.55 -39.49 -3.81
CA GLN A 285 17.55 -38.75 -3.00
C GLN A 285 18.92 -38.73 -3.71
N ALA A 286 19.35 -39.86 -4.26
CA ALA A 286 20.60 -39.92 -5.04
C ALA A 286 20.54 -39.02 -6.30
N GLU A 287 19.38 -38.95 -6.97
CA GLU A 287 19.13 -38.04 -8.10
C GLU A 287 19.22 -36.59 -7.66
N LEU A 288 18.61 -36.22 -6.51
CA LEU A 288 18.66 -34.88 -5.95
C LEU A 288 20.10 -34.49 -5.57
N ASP A 289 20.84 -35.37 -4.93
CA ASP A 289 22.23 -35.12 -4.52
C ASP A 289 23.12 -34.91 -5.77
N ALA A 290 22.91 -35.69 -6.83
CA ALA A 290 23.62 -35.51 -8.09
C ALA A 290 23.23 -34.18 -8.79
N ALA A 291 21.96 -33.83 -8.79
CA ALA A 291 21.49 -32.56 -9.35
C ALA A 291 22.09 -31.36 -8.59
N LYS A 292 22.11 -31.40 -7.25
CA LYS A 292 22.77 -30.38 -6.43
C LYS A 292 24.25 -30.25 -6.74
N ALA A 293 24.98 -31.37 -6.81
CA ALA A 293 26.40 -31.35 -7.14
C ALA A 293 26.67 -30.75 -8.52
N ALA A 294 25.85 -31.05 -9.52
CA ALA A 294 25.94 -30.47 -10.84
C ALA A 294 25.63 -28.97 -10.84
N ALA A 295 24.58 -28.55 -10.11
CA ALA A 295 24.19 -27.16 -9.99
C ALA A 295 25.31 -26.29 -9.40
N PHE A 296 25.95 -26.76 -8.33
CA PHE A 296 27.11 -26.08 -7.73
C PHE A 296 28.29 -26.03 -8.71
N ALA A 297 28.62 -27.12 -9.38
CA ALA A 297 29.71 -27.16 -10.34
C ALA A 297 29.49 -26.18 -11.51
N ASN A 298 28.25 -25.93 -11.89
CA ASN A 298 27.90 -24.99 -12.98
C ASN A 298 28.09 -23.53 -12.64
N ILE A 299 28.17 -23.17 -11.34
CA ILE A 299 28.33 -21.80 -10.84
C ILE A 299 29.63 -21.58 -10.07
N ASP A 300 30.42 -22.64 -9.86
CA ASP A 300 31.62 -22.63 -9.03
C ASP A 300 32.68 -21.65 -9.55
N ALA A 301 32.91 -21.68 -10.89
CA ALA A 301 33.86 -20.78 -11.54
C ALA A 301 33.45 -19.29 -11.44
N ASP A 302 32.14 -19.00 -11.46
CA ASP A 302 31.65 -17.62 -11.33
C ASP A 302 31.88 -17.10 -9.91
N ALA A 303 31.63 -17.93 -8.89
CA ALA A 303 31.91 -17.59 -7.50
C ALA A 303 33.42 -17.43 -7.21
N ASP A 304 34.24 -18.33 -7.77
CA ASP A 304 35.72 -18.22 -7.65
C ASP A 304 36.26 -16.95 -8.32
N ALA A 305 35.65 -16.53 -9.45
CA ALA A 305 36.03 -15.29 -10.11
C ALA A 305 35.73 -14.05 -9.23
N VAL A 306 34.59 -14.03 -8.54
CA VAL A 306 34.25 -12.94 -7.60
C VAL A 306 35.27 -12.88 -6.46
N LEU A 307 35.65 -14.02 -5.87
CA LEU A 307 36.66 -14.07 -4.81
C LEU A 307 38.04 -13.63 -5.32
N ALA A 308 38.42 -14.02 -6.53
CA ALA A 308 39.66 -13.61 -7.15
C ALA A 308 39.71 -12.10 -7.41
N ASP A 309 38.62 -11.51 -7.89
CA ASP A 309 38.50 -10.07 -8.12
C ASP A 309 38.62 -9.29 -6.80
N LEU A 310 37.95 -9.75 -5.74
CA LEU A 310 38.07 -9.17 -4.39
C LEU A 310 39.49 -9.27 -3.85
N ALA A 311 40.15 -10.44 -3.98
CA ALA A 311 41.52 -10.63 -3.59
C ALA A 311 42.49 -9.76 -4.42
N GLY A 312 42.13 -9.42 -5.65
CA GLY A 312 42.81 -8.48 -6.53
C GLY A 312 42.60 -7.02 -6.16
N GLY A 313 41.75 -6.70 -5.20
CA GLY A 313 41.45 -5.37 -4.71
C GLY A 313 40.31 -4.67 -5.44
N ALA A 314 39.42 -5.41 -6.10
CA ALA A 314 38.19 -4.84 -6.66
C ALA A 314 37.34 -4.21 -5.56
N ASP A 315 36.67 -3.10 -5.90
CA ASP A 315 35.74 -2.43 -4.99
C ASP A 315 34.51 -3.30 -4.78
N TRP A 316 34.12 -3.49 -3.50
CA TRP A 316 33.02 -4.36 -3.14
C TRP A 316 31.68 -3.93 -3.72
N ASP A 317 31.33 -2.64 -3.58
CA ASP A 317 30.01 -2.14 -4.00
C ASP A 317 29.88 -2.17 -5.53
N THR A 318 30.97 -1.90 -6.24
CA THR A 318 31.01 -2.03 -7.71
C THR A 318 30.82 -3.49 -8.12
N LEU A 319 31.55 -4.42 -7.50
CA LEU A 319 31.47 -5.83 -7.84
C LEU A 319 30.11 -6.43 -7.46
N MET A 320 29.54 -6.01 -6.31
CA MET A 320 28.21 -6.40 -5.87
C MET A 320 27.14 -5.93 -6.87
N ALA A 321 27.22 -4.68 -7.33
CA ALA A 321 26.29 -4.15 -8.32
C ALA A 321 26.37 -4.87 -9.67
N GLU A 322 27.55 -5.36 -10.07
CA GLU A 322 27.78 -6.05 -11.33
C GLU A 322 27.45 -7.55 -11.28
N LYS A 323 27.74 -8.21 -10.18
CA LYS A 323 27.72 -9.68 -10.08
C LYS A 323 26.61 -10.24 -9.22
N SER A 324 26.11 -9.49 -8.22
CA SER A 324 25.08 -10.04 -7.32
C SER A 324 23.76 -10.24 -8.05
N GLN A 325 23.21 -11.42 -7.90
CA GLN A 325 21.88 -11.76 -8.40
C GLN A 325 20.79 -11.65 -7.31
N ASP A 326 21.14 -11.05 -6.17
CA ASP A 326 20.17 -10.71 -5.12
C ASP A 326 19.46 -9.40 -5.46
N PRO A 327 18.12 -9.40 -5.64
CA PRO A 327 17.36 -8.18 -5.90
C PRO A 327 17.46 -7.12 -4.80
N GLY A 328 17.74 -7.53 -3.55
CA GLY A 328 17.90 -6.61 -2.42
C GLY A 328 19.25 -5.88 -2.42
N MET A 329 20.23 -6.41 -3.14
CA MET A 329 21.55 -5.78 -3.34
C MET A 329 21.63 -5.00 -4.67
N ALA A 330 20.52 -4.84 -5.37
CA ALA A 330 20.49 -4.04 -6.59
C ALA A 330 20.71 -2.55 -6.30
N SER A 331 21.40 -1.87 -7.22
CA SER A 331 21.69 -0.43 -7.11
C SER A 331 20.41 0.38 -6.86
N GLY A 332 20.48 1.35 -5.94
CA GLY A 332 19.35 2.20 -5.52
C GLY A 332 18.43 1.56 -4.47
N ARG A 333 18.70 0.34 -4.02
CA ARG A 333 18.03 -0.22 -2.86
C ARG A 333 18.69 0.23 -1.56
N LYS A 334 17.89 0.58 -0.55
CA LYS A 334 18.40 0.94 0.78
C LYS A 334 19.31 -0.15 1.36
N THR A 335 18.92 -1.41 1.20
CA THR A 335 19.70 -2.57 1.65
C THR A 335 21.04 -2.75 0.92
N ALA A 336 21.16 -2.29 -0.33
CA ALA A 336 22.45 -2.24 -1.02
C ALA A 336 23.39 -1.17 -0.44
N GLU A 337 22.84 -0.10 0.11
CA GLU A 337 23.61 0.97 0.76
C GLU A 337 24.00 0.60 2.19
N THR A 338 23.03 0.18 3.01
CA THR A 338 23.20 -0.05 4.45
C THR A 338 23.64 -1.48 4.81
N GLY A 339 23.43 -2.46 3.94
CA GLY A 339 23.44 -3.88 4.25
C GLY A 339 22.10 -4.37 4.80
N TYR A 340 21.89 -5.67 4.80
CA TYR A 340 20.83 -6.32 5.55
C TYR A 340 21.13 -6.29 7.05
N ALA A 341 20.12 -6.01 7.86
CA ALA A 341 20.18 -6.26 9.30
C ALA A 341 19.88 -7.73 9.58
N VAL A 342 20.76 -8.41 10.31
CA VAL A 342 20.69 -9.85 10.55
C VAL A 342 20.99 -10.13 12.02
N CYS A 343 20.23 -11.05 12.63
CA CYS A 343 20.50 -11.59 13.95
C CYS A 343 20.67 -13.12 13.89
N GLU A 344 21.34 -13.71 14.89
CA GLU A 344 21.80 -15.10 14.85
C GLU A 344 20.66 -16.13 14.69
N ASN A 345 19.47 -15.84 15.24
CA ASN A 345 18.31 -16.76 15.19
C ASN A 345 17.26 -16.36 14.14
N MET A 346 17.63 -15.56 13.15
CA MET A 346 16.72 -15.09 12.14
C MET A 346 16.31 -16.21 11.19
N THR A 347 14.98 -16.41 11.04
CA THR A 347 14.42 -17.48 10.18
C THR A 347 13.88 -16.96 8.84
N SER A 348 13.81 -15.65 8.67
CA SER A 348 13.36 -15.03 7.40
C SER A 348 14.46 -14.98 6.34
N PHE A 349 15.71 -15.22 6.71
CA PHE A 349 16.82 -15.46 5.80
C PHE A 349 17.25 -16.92 5.77
N ASP A 350 17.93 -17.30 4.69
CA ASP A 350 18.57 -18.61 4.59
C ASP A 350 19.59 -18.79 5.73
N SER A 351 19.52 -19.94 6.38
CA SER A 351 20.44 -20.28 7.48
C SER A 351 21.92 -20.31 7.05
N ALA A 352 22.20 -20.63 5.77
CA ALA A 352 23.56 -20.59 5.24
C ALA A 352 24.10 -19.15 5.24
N PHE A 353 23.27 -18.17 4.85
CA PHE A 353 23.62 -16.74 4.90
C PHE A 353 23.82 -16.27 6.34
N VAL A 354 22.86 -16.57 7.25
CA VAL A 354 22.96 -16.16 8.66
C VAL A 354 24.21 -16.75 9.32
N ASN A 355 24.41 -18.06 9.22
CA ASN A 355 25.56 -18.73 9.81
C ASN A 355 26.88 -18.25 9.20
N GLY A 356 26.89 -17.99 7.88
CA GLY A 356 28.06 -17.46 7.20
C GLY A 356 28.47 -16.08 7.69
N LEU A 357 27.51 -15.18 7.93
CA LEU A 357 27.78 -13.86 8.51
C LEU A 357 28.32 -13.98 9.94
N PHE A 358 27.68 -14.81 10.77
CA PHE A 358 28.08 -14.92 12.19
C PHE A 358 29.39 -15.69 12.39
N ALA A 359 29.91 -16.40 11.39
CA ALA A 359 31.24 -16.97 11.36
C ALA A 359 32.37 -15.94 11.11
N LEU A 360 32.03 -14.74 10.59
CA LEU A 360 33.00 -13.67 10.39
C LEU A 360 33.30 -12.97 11.72
N GLU A 361 34.57 -12.65 11.95
CA GLU A 361 35.05 -12.15 13.26
C GLU A 361 35.04 -10.61 13.33
N LYS A 362 35.33 -9.93 12.22
CA LYS A 362 35.58 -8.47 12.19
C LYS A 362 34.81 -7.77 11.12
N VAL A 363 34.40 -6.57 11.42
CA VAL A 363 33.85 -5.64 10.41
C VAL A 363 34.86 -5.46 9.28
N GLY A 364 34.39 -5.65 8.06
CA GLY A 364 35.19 -5.65 6.85
C GLY A 364 35.62 -7.03 6.36
N ASP A 365 35.48 -8.09 7.20
CA ASP A 365 35.75 -9.47 6.77
C ASP A 365 34.78 -9.86 5.63
N VAL A 366 35.35 -10.64 4.70
CA VAL A 366 34.60 -11.25 3.58
C VAL A 366 34.68 -12.75 3.71
N SER A 367 33.55 -13.43 3.54
CA SER A 367 33.50 -14.89 3.60
C SER A 367 34.14 -15.54 2.37
N GLU A 368 34.56 -16.79 2.50
CA GLU A 368 34.66 -17.70 1.36
C GLU A 368 33.25 -17.90 0.73
N LYS A 369 33.16 -18.67 -0.36
CA LYS A 369 31.86 -19.03 -0.92
C LYS A 369 31.09 -19.96 0.03
N ILE A 370 29.93 -19.51 0.44
CA ILE A 370 29.03 -20.24 1.35
C ILE A 370 27.93 -20.89 0.53
N ALA A 371 27.86 -22.22 0.57
CA ALA A 371 26.88 -22.98 -0.19
C ALA A 371 25.49 -22.89 0.45
N SER A 372 24.50 -22.52 -0.34
CA SER A 372 23.09 -22.59 -0.02
C SER A 372 22.40 -23.60 -0.95
N ASP A 373 21.73 -24.59 -0.35
CA ASP A 373 20.94 -25.57 -1.11
C ASP A 373 19.71 -24.95 -1.83
N LEU A 374 19.36 -23.72 -1.46
CA LEU A 374 18.19 -23.04 -2.01
C LEU A 374 18.55 -22.11 -3.17
N TYR A 375 19.70 -21.41 -3.08
CA TYR A 375 19.96 -20.28 -3.97
C TYR A 375 21.26 -20.39 -4.77
N GLY A 376 22.32 -21.06 -4.24
CA GLY A 376 23.63 -21.12 -4.85
C GLY A 376 24.76 -20.74 -3.90
N TYR A 377 25.66 -19.84 -4.29
CA TYR A 377 26.72 -19.37 -3.42
C TYR A 377 26.49 -17.95 -2.91
N TYR A 378 26.66 -17.77 -1.60
CA TYR A 378 26.81 -16.45 -0.97
C TYR A 378 28.28 -16.13 -0.78
N ILE A 379 28.66 -14.89 -1.11
CA ILE A 379 29.90 -14.25 -0.66
C ILE A 379 29.44 -13.07 0.18
N ILE A 380 29.79 -13.06 1.46
CA ILE A 380 29.19 -12.17 2.46
C ILE A 380 30.26 -11.22 2.97
N GLN A 381 29.94 -9.92 3.01
CA GLN A 381 30.74 -8.93 3.71
C GLN A 381 30.05 -8.52 5.00
N TYR A 382 30.77 -8.64 6.11
CA TYR A 382 30.36 -8.10 7.41
C TYR A 382 30.61 -6.59 7.44
N THR A 383 29.57 -5.78 7.40
CA THR A 383 29.70 -4.32 7.24
C THR A 383 29.65 -3.55 8.54
N GLY A 384 29.08 -4.11 9.62
CA GLY A 384 29.04 -3.46 10.93
C GLY A 384 28.11 -4.13 11.93
N ASP A 385 28.25 -3.72 13.20
CA ASP A 385 27.27 -4.02 14.25
C ASP A 385 26.28 -2.88 14.38
N ALA A 386 25.02 -3.21 14.65
CA ALA A 386 24.05 -2.23 15.07
C ALA A 386 24.35 -1.79 16.51
N VAL A 387 24.25 -0.50 16.79
CA VAL A 387 24.46 0.02 18.14
C VAL A 387 23.20 -0.26 18.96
N GLU A 388 23.33 -1.12 19.99
CA GLU A 388 22.24 -1.43 20.90
C GLU A 388 21.75 -0.19 21.66
N GLY A 389 20.44 -0.11 21.89
CA GLY A 389 19.81 0.93 22.68
C GLY A 389 18.92 1.85 21.90
N PRO A 390 18.48 2.95 22.55
CA PRO A 390 17.64 3.95 21.90
C PRO A 390 18.36 4.65 20.74
N VAL A 391 17.67 4.87 19.66
CA VAL A 391 18.15 5.72 18.57
C VAL A 391 18.26 7.16 19.09
N ALA A 392 19.33 7.87 18.77
CA ALA A 392 19.54 9.24 19.27
C ALA A 392 18.36 10.15 18.93
N LEU A 393 17.84 10.88 19.92
CA LEU A 393 16.74 11.82 19.75
C LEU A 393 17.01 12.80 18.61
N ASP A 394 18.21 13.34 18.50
CA ASP A 394 18.57 14.31 17.46
C ASP A 394 18.39 13.79 16.03
N SER A 395 18.51 12.47 15.82
CA SER A 395 18.35 11.87 14.48
C SER A 395 16.89 11.70 14.07
N VAL A 396 15.94 11.78 15.00
CA VAL A 396 14.51 11.57 14.76
C VAL A 396 13.65 12.76 15.20
N LYS A 397 14.24 13.77 15.82
CA LYS A 397 13.54 14.89 16.43
C LYS A 397 12.70 15.68 15.45
N GLU A 398 13.25 16.00 14.28
CA GLU A 398 12.55 16.80 13.25
C GLU A 398 11.34 16.05 12.68
N ASP A 399 11.51 14.78 12.34
CA ASP A 399 10.44 13.92 11.83
C ASP A 399 9.35 13.75 12.88
N LEU A 400 9.75 13.55 14.13
CA LEU A 400 8.83 13.37 15.24
C LEU A 400 8.04 14.64 15.54
N HIS A 401 8.72 15.80 15.56
CA HIS A 401 8.08 17.11 15.70
C HIS A 401 7.07 17.37 14.57
N SER A 402 7.47 17.12 13.32
CA SER A 402 6.60 17.28 12.15
C SER A 402 5.37 16.37 12.21
N SER A 403 5.56 15.11 12.60
CA SER A 403 4.48 14.13 12.76
C SER A 403 3.50 14.53 13.85
N LEU A 404 4.01 14.95 15.03
CA LEU A 404 3.18 15.41 16.14
C LEU A 404 2.41 16.68 15.78
N LEU A 405 3.08 17.65 15.13
CA LEU A 405 2.47 18.90 14.71
C LEU A 405 1.34 18.64 13.72
N THR A 406 1.59 17.82 12.70
CA THR A 406 0.57 17.43 11.71
C THR A 406 -0.63 16.75 12.36
N THR A 407 -0.38 15.80 13.26
CA THR A 407 -1.45 15.09 14.00
C THR A 407 -2.27 16.08 14.84
N ARG A 408 -1.62 16.97 15.58
CA ARG A 408 -2.29 17.99 16.39
C ARG A 408 -3.09 18.95 15.54
N GLN A 409 -2.51 19.45 14.45
CA GLN A 409 -3.19 20.33 13.51
C GLN A 409 -4.45 19.69 12.93
N ASN A 410 -4.38 18.43 12.52
CA ASN A 410 -5.54 17.71 12.02
C ASN A 410 -6.61 17.54 13.11
N THR A 411 -6.21 17.16 14.33
CA THR A 411 -7.14 17.03 15.46
C THR A 411 -7.83 18.36 15.77
N VAL A 412 -7.07 19.45 15.89
CA VAL A 412 -7.63 20.78 16.16
C VAL A 412 -8.58 21.22 15.04
N TYR A 413 -8.22 20.96 13.80
CA TYR A 413 -9.07 21.29 12.66
C TYR A 413 -10.37 20.49 12.67
N ASP A 414 -10.30 19.16 12.85
CA ASP A 414 -11.46 18.29 12.86
C ASP A 414 -12.41 18.57 14.03
N ASP A 415 -11.86 18.81 15.22
CA ASP A 415 -12.66 19.19 16.40
C ASP A 415 -13.34 20.56 16.18
N THR A 416 -12.61 21.52 15.61
CA THR A 416 -13.15 22.85 15.31
C THR A 416 -14.28 22.77 14.28
N VAL A 417 -14.09 22.04 13.19
CA VAL A 417 -15.11 21.85 12.16
C VAL A 417 -16.32 21.10 12.70
N SER A 418 -16.08 20.07 13.52
CA SER A 418 -17.15 19.32 14.20
C SER A 418 -17.99 20.25 15.10
N GLY A 419 -17.33 21.11 15.86
CA GLY A 419 -18.01 22.13 16.66
C GLY A 419 -18.84 23.12 15.82
N TRP A 420 -18.36 23.50 14.62
CA TRP A 420 -19.17 24.34 13.71
C TRP A 420 -20.38 23.60 13.16
N VAL A 421 -20.24 22.30 12.82
CA VAL A 421 -21.36 21.47 12.37
C VAL A 421 -22.41 21.32 13.47
N GLU A 422 -22.01 21.09 14.72
CA GLU A 422 -22.93 20.96 15.87
C GLU A 422 -23.64 22.27 16.18
N ALA A 423 -22.95 23.42 16.05
CA ALA A 423 -23.53 24.74 16.34
C ALA A 423 -24.44 25.25 15.21
N ALA A 424 -24.35 24.70 13.99
CA ALA A 424 -25.08 25.17 12.83
C ALA A 424 -26.56 24.79 12.89
N ASP A 425 -27.47 25.73 12.54
CA ASP A 425 -28.93 25.52 12.53
C ASP A 425 -29.37 24.86 11.21
N PHE A 426 -29.00 23.61 11.01
CA PHE A 426 -29.45 22.82 9.85
C PHE A 426 -30.93 22.55 9.89
N LYS A 427 -31.61 22.75 8.77
CA LYS A 427 -32.98 22.24 8.52
C LYS A 427 -32.84 20.97 7.68
N LEU A 428 -33.39 19.86 8.18
CA LEU A 428 -33.28 18.55 7.55
C LEU A 428 -34.66 17.98 7.26
N ASP A 429 -34.88 17.51 6.03
CA ASP A 429 -36.05 16.69 5.66
C ASP A 429 -35.61 15.28 5.21
N LEU A 430 -35.18 14.48 6.18
CA LEU A 430 -34.74 13.11 5.94
C LEU A 430 -35.89 12.16 5.59
N SER A 431 -37.16 12.58 5.82
CA SER A 431 -38.31 11.77 5.46
C SER A 431 -38.46 11.63 3.95
N ALA A 432 -38.04 12.63 3.19
CA ALA A 432 -38.07 12.61 1.72
C ALA A 432 -37.11 11.59 1.10
N LEU A 433 -36.13 11.08 1.84
CA LEU A 433 -35.21 10.01 1.38
C LEU A 433 -35.81 8.61 1.49
N LYS A 434 -36.94 8.45 2.18
CA LYS A 434 -37.57 7.13 2.43
C LYS A 434 -38.59 6.74 1.37
N ASP A 435 -38.94 7.67 0.48
CA ASP A 435 -39.89 7.51 -0.62
C ASP A 435 -39.10 7.27 -1.93
#